data_bbd079b52bae7db6464a56773ef96ec0
#
_entry.id   bbd079b52bae7db6464a56773ef96ec0
#
_cell.length_a   1.000
_cell.length_b   1.000
_cell.length_c   1.000
_cell.angle_alpha   90.00
_cell.angle_beta   90.00
_cell.angle_gamma   90.00
#
_symmetry.space_group_name_H-M   'P 1'
#
loop_
_entity.id
_entity.type
_entity.pdbx_description
1 polymer ?
#
loop_
_entity_poly.entity_id
_entity_poly.type
_entity_poly.pdbx_seq_one_letter_code
_entity_poly.pdbx_strand_id
1 'polypeptide(L)'
;IDIIGDTRSKIIFQHCPYLGIFYEKDKKLGLAGIYSLLMNIRKTHYELAVDLRSDGLLYFIKAKKKLFKHSNQSTLNLHSAERHFLAIKKVTNAPIPNPKIWISEKERLFSKKVLGKQKNILALGLGANFDGKIWPVSNFVDLADSLSGFFEAVLLLGSHQDAKKSSIFMKLYSGKVIDCAGQTNLLETAALLGKSKFFVGNDSGLGHMASAVGIPSFTIFGVGEPNRYRPLGKEALWYQDPGFNISIIKGAHIAAKIIQWI
;
A
#
# COMPACT_ATOMS: atom_id res chain seq x y z
N ILE A 1 20.10 -8.99 0.19
CA ILE A 1 19.86 -7.70 0.87
C ILE A 1 19.27 -8.00 2.24
N ASP A 2 19.91 -7.52 3.31
CA ASP A 2 19.36 -7.60 4.66
C ASP A 2 18.50 -6.37 4.95
N ILE A 3 17.41 -6.57 5.66
CA ILE A 3 16.43 -5.50 5.94
C ILE A 3 16.20 -5.40 7.44
N ILE A 4 16.24 -4.17 7.97
CA ILE A 4 15.75 -3.86 9.32
C ILE A 4 14.35 -3.25 9.16
N GLY A 5 13.34 -3.87 9.72
CA GLY A 5 11.95 -3.43 9.59
C GLY A 5 11.07 -3.73 10.79
N ASP A 6 9.88 -3.15 10.76
CA ASP A 6 8.80 -3.44 11.70
C ASP A 6 8.22 -4.83 11.39
N THR A 7 7.78 -5.56 12.39
CA THR A 7 7.20 -6.90 12.29
C THR A 7 6.10 -6.98 11.22
N ARG A 8 5.25 -5.93 11.11
CA ARG A 8 4.17 -5.88 10.11
C ARG A 8 4.67 -5.84 8.67
N SER A 9 5.87 -5.31 8.43
CA SER A 9 6.44 -5.24 7.10
C SER A 9 7.13 -6.53 6.65
N LYS A 10 7.45 -7.44 7.57
CA LYS A 10 8.14 -8.71 7.28
C LYS A 10 7.41 -9.55 6.24
N ILE A 11 6.09 -9.67 6.36
CA ILE A 11 5.28 -10.47 5.45
C ILE A 11 5.37 -9.98 3.99
N ILE A 12 5.50 -8.68 3.75
CA ILE A 12 5.60 -8.10 2.40
C ILE A 12 6.87 -8.56 1.69
N PHE A 13 7.95 -8.83 2.44
CA PHE A 13 9.22 -9.29 1.90
C PHE A 13 9.37 -10.80 1.88
N GLN A 14 8.38 -11.56 2.38
CA GLN A 14 8.49 -13.02 2.57
C GLN A 14 8.91 -13.76 1.30
N HIS A 15 8.43 -13.35 0.14
CA HIS A 15 8.74 -13.98 -1.14
C HIS A 15 9.69 -13.14 -2.02
N CYS A 16 10.32 -12.12 -1.44
CA CYS A 16 11.31 -11.31 -2.15
C CYS A 16 12.56 -12.13 -2.45
N PRO A 17 12.91 -12.33 -3.73
CA PRO A 17 14.07 -13.19 -4.11
C PRO A 17 15.43 -12.59 -3.72
N TYR A 18 15.44 -11.32 -3.33
CA TYR A 18 16.64 -10.59 -2.93
C TYR A 18 16.79 -10.48 -1.41
N LEU A 19 15.81 -11.00 -0.63
CA LEU A 19 15.86 -10.95 0.82
C LEU A 19 16.89 -11.94 1.35
N GLY A 20 17.85 -11.43 2.12
CA GLY A 20 18.72 -12.22 2.99
C GLY A 20 18.07 -12.37 4.36
N ILE A 21 18.55 -11.63 5.35
CA ILE A 21 18.03 -11.67 6.70
C ILE A 21 17.07 -10.49 6.92
N PHE A 22 15.89 -10.77 7.46
CA PHE A 22 15.00 -9.74 7.97
C PHE A 22 15.18 -9.60 9.48
N TYR A 23 15.75 -8.49 9.90
CA TYR A 23 15.92 -8.14 11.29
C TYR A 23 14.70 -7.36 11.79
N GLU A 24 13.97 -7.94 12.70
CA GLU A 24 12.79 -7.30 13.29
C GLU A 24 13.20 -6.25 14.32
N LYS A 25 12.72 -5.02 14.16
CA LYS A 25 12.83 -3.95 15.14
C LYS A 25 11.56 -3.86 15.96
N ASP A 26 11.52 -4.58 17.09
CA ASP A 26 10.39 -4.50 18.02
C ASP A 26 10.58 -3.32 18.98
N LYS A 27 9.71 -2.32 18.83
CA LYS A 27 9.72 -1.13 19.68
C LYS A 27 9.32 -1.44 21.14
N LYS A 28 8.61 -2.53 21.38
CA LYS A 28 8.16 -2.92 22.73
C LYS A 28 9.32 -3.37 23.61
N LEU A 29 10.39 -3.86 23.01
CA LEU A 29 11.58 -4.34 23.70
C LEU A 29 12.53 -3.20 24.15
N GLY A 30 12.24 -1.94 23.83
CA GLY A 30 13.03 -0.79 24.25
C GLY A 30 14.52 -0.91 23.90
N LEU A 31 15.40 -0.46 24.82
CA LEU A 31 16.84 -0.47 24.63
C LEU A 31 17.44 -1.89 24.53
N ALA A 32 16.89 -2.86 25.26
CA ALA A 32 17.35 -4.25 25.21
C ALA A 32 17.13 -4.86 23.82
N GLY A 33 15.98 -4.57 23.19
CA GLY A 33 15.70 -4.98 21.81
C GLY A 33 16.65 -4.36 20.79
N ILE A 34 16.97 -3.06 20.95
CA ILE A 34 17.95 -2.36 20.11
C ILE A 34 19.34 -2.97 20.27
N TYR A 35 19.77 -3.23 21.51
CA TYR A 35 21.06 -3.85 21.76
C TYR A 35 21.17 -5.24 21.12
N SER A 36 20.18 -6.11 21.35
CA SER A 36 20.13 -7.45 20.73
C SER A 36 20.16 -7.40 19.20
N LEU A 37 19.39 -6.48 18.61
CA LEU A 37 19.36 -6.23 17.17
C LEU A 37 20.75 -5.83 16.65
N LEU A 38 21.42 -4.88 17.31
CA LEU A 38 22.76 -4.43 16.94
C LEU A 38 23.80 -5.55 17.06
N MET A 39 23.77 -6.34 18.10
CA MET A 39 24.68 -7.47 18.28
C MET A 39 24.55 -8.50 17.18
N ASN A 40 23.33 -8.76 16.70
CA ASN A 40 23.07 -9.67 15.59
C ASN A 40 23.55 -9.11 14.25
N ILE A 41 23.21 -7.87 13.92
CA ILE A 41 23.58 -7.21 12.65
C ILE A 41 25.10 -7.04 12.55
N ARG A 42 25.79 -6.75 13.65
CA ARG A 42 27.25 -6.55 13.68
C ARG A 42 28.08 -7.80 13.45
N LYS A 43 27.47 -8.99 13.39
CA LYS A 43 28.13 -10.22 12.96
C LYS A 43 28.49 -10.20 11.49
N THR A 44 27.81 -9.37 10.69
CA THR A 44 28.02 -9.21 9.25
C THR A 44 28.73 -7.91 8.95
N HIS A 45 29.68 -7.94 8.01
CA HIS A 45 30.26 -6.76 7.37
C HIS A 45 29.53 -6.49 6.04
N TYR A 46 28.99 -5.29 5.91
CA TYR A 46 28.24 -4.89 4.72
C TYR A 46 29.09 -4.05 3.78
N GLU A 47 28.96 -4.25 2.47
CA GLU A 47 29.56 -3.35 1.48
C GLU A 47 28.88 -1.98 1.49
N LEU A 48 27.54 -1.99 1.64
CA LEU A 48 26.70 -0.80 1.67
C LEU A 48 25.61 -0.95 2.73
N ALA A 49 25.42 0.07 3.55
CA ALA A 49 24.28 0.18 4.44
C ALA A 49 23.55 1.53 4.22
N VAL A 50 22.22 1.48 4.16
CA VAL A 50 21.37 2.64 3.85
C VAL A 50 20.36 2.87 4.96
N ASP A 51 20.30 4.06 5.51
CA ASP A 51 19.30 4.48 6.49
C ASP A 51 18.22 5.33 5.83
N LEU A 52 17.00 4.79 5.76
CA LEU A 52 15.83 5.48 5.21
C LEU A 52 14.94 6.10 6.31
N ARG A 53 15.20 5.82 7.58
CA ARG A 53 14.39 6.30 8.72
C ARG A 53 15.05 7.35 9.59
N SER A 54 16.38 7.45 9.55
CA SER A 54 17.17 8.38 10.36
C SER A 54 17.03 8.15 11.87
N ASP A 55 17.03 6.88 12.29
CA ASP A 55 16.93 6.49 13.69
C ASP A 55 18.27 6.21 14.40
N GLY A 56 19.37 6.54 13.72
CA GLY A 56 20.73 6.46 14.26
C GLY A 56 21.36 5.06 14.30
N LEU A 57 20.62 3.99 13.98
CA LEU A 57 21.17 2.63 14.00
C LEU A 57 22.35 2.45 13.06
N LEU A 58 22.35 3.16 11.93
CA LEU A 58 23.40 3.05 10.92
C LEU A 58 24.79 3.39 11.43
N TYR A 59 24.90 4.26 12.43
CA TYR A 59 26.21 4.60 13.04
C TYR A 59 26.90 3.38 13.64
N PHE A 60 26.12 2.43 14.16
CA PHE A 60 26.61 1.24 14.86
C PHE A 60 26.78 0.01 13.96
N ILE A 61 26.32 0.05 12.71
CA ILE A 61 26.44 -1.07 11.76
C ILE A 61 27.84 -1.05 11.12
N LYS A 62 28.45 -2.24 10.94
CA LYS A 62 29.71 -2.38 10.24
C LYS A 62 29.47 -2.39 8.72
N ALA A 63 29.81 -1.30 8.05
CA ALA A 63 29.69 -1.20 6.60
C ALA A 63 30.80 -0.33 6.00
N LYS A 64 31.29 -0.70 4.79
CA LYS A 64 32.29 0.09 4.05
C LYS A 64 31.75 1.44 3.64
N LYS A 65 30.52 1.47 3.17
CA LYS A 65 29.82 2.70 2.78
C LYS A 65 28.50 2.85 3.53
N LYS A 66 28.25 4.02 4.09
CA LYS A 66 27.03 4.33 4.83
C LYS A 66 26.32 5.51 4.16
N LEU A 67 25.06 5.35 3.83
CA LEU A 67 24.23 6.37 3.21
C LEU A 67 23.07 6.73 4.13
N PHE A 68 22.93 7.99 4.44
CA PHE A 68 21.88 8.52 5.30
C PHE A 68 20.84 9.25 4.46
N LYS A 69 19.60 9.16 4.88
CA LYS A 69 18.53 9.97 4.30
C LYS A 69 18.79 11.44 4.57
N HIS A 70 18.87 12.23 3.51
CA HIS A 70 18.98 13.68 3.63
C HIS A 70 17.61 14.29 3.97
N SER A 71 17.59 15.15 4.98
CA SER A 71 16.39 15.89 5.40
C SER A 71 16.65 17.39 5.21
N ASN A 72 16.58 17.86 3.95
CA ASN A 72 16.67 19.28 3.64
C ASN A 72 15.28 19.85 3.37
N GLN A 73 15.04 21.12 3.68
CA GLN A 73 13.78 21.83 3.39
C GLN A 73 13.40 21.76 1.91
N SER A 74 14.36 21.78 1.00
CA SER A 74 14.14 21.65 -0.46
C SER A 74 13.52 20.33 -0.89
N THR A 75 13.52 19.29 -0.01
CA THR A 75 12.95 17.97 -0.32
C THR A 75 11.55 17.76 0.26
N LEU A 76 10.99 18.73 0.98
CA LEU A 76 9.68 18.59 1.64
C LEU A 76 8.53 18.40 0.65
N ASN A 77 8.62 19.00 -0.53
CA ASN A 77 7.60 18.92 -1.58
C ASN A 77 7.72 17.67 -2.46
N LEU A 78 8.77 16.86 -2.28
CA LEU A 78 8.96 15.64 -3.06
C LEU A 78 8.11 14.50 -2.52
N HIS A 79 7.71 13.61 -3.41
CA HIS A 79 7.09 12.34 -3.06
C HIS A 79 7.99 11.54 -2.09
N SER A 80 7.40 10.81 -1.14
CA SER A 80 8.17 10.06 -0.13
C SER A 80 9.15 9.06 -0.74
N ALA A 81 8.79 8.40 -1.85
CA ALA A 81 9.67 7.49 -2.56
C ALA A 81 10.89 8.23 -3.16
N GLU A 82 10.68 9.43 -3.73
CA GLU A 82 11.77 10.27 -4.25
C GLU A 82 12.74 10.66 -3.13
N ARG A 83 12.20 11.09 -1.99
CA ARG A 83 13.01 11.42 -0.81
C ARG A 83 13.85 10.25 -0.29
N HIS A 84 13.29 9.04 -0.30
CA HIS A 84 14.03 7.85 0.07
C HIS A 84 15.08 7.48 -0.99
N PHE A 85 14.74 7.63 -2.27
CA PHE A 85 15.64 7.34 -3.37
C PHE A 85 16.85 8.27 -3.41
N LEU A 86 16.71 9.54 -2.99
CA LEU A 86 17.82 10.47 -2.86
C LEU A 86 18.95 9.94 -1.95
N ALA A 87 18.65 9.10 -0.95
CA ALA A 87 19.67 8.50 -0.10
C ALA A 87 20.64 7.60 -0.88
N ILE A 88 20.16 6.93 -1.94
CA ILE A 88 20.97 6.02 -2.77
C ILE A 88 21.43 6.63 -4.10
N LYS A 89 21.02 7.85 -4.42
CA LYS A 89 21.40 8.53 -5.68
C LYS A 89 22.91 8.63 -5.91
N LYS A 90 23.69 8.60 -4.82
CA LYS A 90 25.18 8.62 -4.88
C LYS A 90 25.78 7.29 -5.37
N VAL A 91 25.01 6.23 -5.47
CA VAL A 91 25.48 4.88 -5.87
C VAL A 91 24.73 4.31 -7.07
N THR A 92 23.68 4.99 -7.54
CA THR A 92 22.93 4.58 -8.74
C THR A 92 22.34 5.78 -9.46
N ASN A 93 22.33 5.72 -10.78
CA ASN A 93 21.63 6.67 -11.67
C ASN A 93 20.32 6.07 -12.21
N ALA A 94 19.92 4.89 -11.72
CA ALA A 94 18.67 4.25 -12.14
C ALA A 94 17.46 5.14 -11.84
N PRO A 95 16.37 5.05 -12.61
CA PRO A 95 15.11 5.69 -12.27
C PRO A 95 14.53 5.07 -10.98
N ILE A 96 13.61 5.81 -10.33
CA ILE A 96 12.89 5.29 -9.18
C ILE A 96 12.08 4.08 -9.62
N PRO A 97 12.30 2.89 -9.03
CA PRO A 97 11.57 1.69 -9.41
C PRO A 97 10.09 1.78 -8.97
N ASN A 98 9.22 1.16 -9.74
CA ASN A 98 7.86 0.92 -9.27
C ASN A 98 7.89 0.00 -8.04
N PRO A 99 7.00 0.22 -7.05
CA PRO A 99 6.87 -0.70 -5.93
C PRO A 99 6.49 -2.08 -6.43
N LYS A 100 6.91 -3.12 -5.68
CA LYS A 100 6.63 -4.51 -6.04
C LYS A 100 6.38 -5.35 -4.79
N ILE A 101 5.35 -6.19 -4.85
CA ILE A 101 5.08 -7.26 -3.89
C ILE A 101 5.26 -8.59 -4.62
N TRP A 102 6.01 -9.52 -4.02
CA TRP A 102 6.19 -10.88 -4.55
C TRP A 102 5.14 -11.80 -3.95
N ILE A 103 4.44 -12.50 -4.79
CA ILE A 103 3.32 -13.38 -4.44
C ILE A 103 3.70 -14.81 -4.85
N SER A 104 3.57 -15.77 -3.92
CA SER A 104 3.83 -17.19 -4.20
C SER A 104 2.66 -17.87 -4.91
N GLU A 105 2.88 -19.11 -5.34
CA GLU A 105 1.81 -19.90 -5.95
C GLU A 105 0.66 -20.20 -4.97
N LYS A 106 0.95 -20.32 -3.68
CA LYS A 106 -0.06 -20.51 -2.64
C LYS A 106 -1.10 -19.38 -2.64
N GLU A 107 -0.66 -18.11 -2.62
CA GLU A 107 -1.56 -16.95 -2.63
C GLU A 107 -2.26 -16.79 -4.00
N ARG A 108 -1.60 -17.19 -5.10
CA ARG A 108 -2.24 -17.23 -6.43
C ARG A 108 -3.39 -18.24 -6.49
N LEU A 109 -3.18 -19.43 -5.95
CA LEU A 109 -4.24 -20.46 -5.85
C LEU A 109 -5.36 -20.01 -4.93
N PHE A 110 -5.05 -19.39 -3.79
CA PHE A 110 -6.03 -18.79 -2.91
C PHE A 110 -6.89 -17.77 -3.64
N SER A 111 -6.28 -16.78 -4.32
CA SER A 111 -7.05 -15.77 -5.05
C SER A 111 -7.92 -16.38 -6.15
N LYS A 112 -7.44 -17.39 -6.87
CA LYS A 112 -8.21 -18.12 -7.88
C LYS A 112 -9.41 -18.83 -7.26
N LYS A 113 -9.25 -19.44 -6.08
CA LYS A 113 -10.35 -20.11 -5.36
C LYS A 113 -11.42 -19.11 -4.92
N VAL A 114 -11.02 -17.98 -4.35
CA VAL A 114 -11.93 -16.94 -3.83
C VAL A 114 -12.70 -16.25 -4.95
N LEU A 115 -12.02 -15.87 -6.02
CA LEU A 115 -12.62 -15.10 -7.11
C LEU A 115 -13.36 -15.99 -8.12
N GLY A 116 -13.07 -17.30 -8.17
CA GLY A 116 -13.71 -18.25 -9.07
C GLY A 116 -13.49 -17.87 -10.54
N LYS A 117 -14.59 -17.71 -11.29
CA LYS A 117 -14.57 -17.39 -12.72
C LYS A 117 -14.65 -15.90 -13.04
N GLN A 118 -14.76 -15.03 -12.02
CA GLN A 118 -14.87 -13.57 -12.20
C GLN A 118 -13.57 -13.01 -12.79
N LYS A 119 -13.68 -12.17 -13.82
CA LYS A 119 -12.52 -11.57 -14.52
C LYS A 119 -12.44 -10.06 -14.35
N ASN A 120 -13.57 -9.37 -14.51
CA ASN A 120 -13.64 -7.91 -14.42
C ASN A 120 -14.11 -7.49 -13.03
N ILE A 121 -13.17 -7.44 -12.08
CA ILE A 121 -13.47 -7.19 -10.67
C ILE A 121 -13.03 -5.77 -10.31
N LEU A 122 -13.95 -5.00 -9.71
CA LEU A 122 -13.67 -3.75 -9.03
C LEU A 122 -13.31 -4.04 -7.56
N ALA A 123 -12.06 -3.85 -7.18
CA ALA A 123 -11.66 -3.95 -5.79
C ALA A 123 -11.89 -2.62 -5.06
N LEU A 124 -12.52 -2.66 -3.89
CA LEU A 124 -12.79 -1.49 -3.06
C LEU A 124 -12.13 -1.61 -1.68
N GLY A 125 -11.49 -0.50 -1.23
CA GLY A 125 -10.93 -0.34 0.10
C GLY A 125 -11.72 0.70 0.90
N LEU A 126 -12.69 0.26 1.70
CA LEU A 126 -13.63 1.14 2.41
C LEU A 126 -13.06 1.78 3.68
N GLY A 127 -11.91 1.29 4.16
CA GLY A 127 -11.28 1.71 5.40
C GLY A 127 -10.10 2.64 5.23
N ALA A 128 -9.77 3.33 6.32
CA ALA A 128 -8.52 4.04 6.54
C ALA A 128 -8.24 4.09 8.04
N ASN A 129 -7.01 4.47 8.42
CA ASN A 129 -6.57 4.55 9.82
C ASN A 129 -6.98 5.85 10.54
N PHE A 130 -7.70 6.74 9.88
CA PHE A 130 -8.14 8.02 10.43
C PHE A 130 -9.47 8.44 9.80
N ASP A 131 -10.42 8.91 10.60
CA ASP A 131 -11.79 9.21 10.16
C ASP A 131 -11.85 10.26 9.03
N GLY A 132 -11.03 11.31 9.10
CA GLY A 132 -10.95 12.33 8.04
C GLY A 132 -10.45 11.83 6.68
N LYS A 133 -10.04 10.56 6.59
CA LYS A 133 -9.64 9.87 5.36
C LYS A 133 -10.68 8.87 4.87
N ILE A 134 -11.79 8.69 5.60
CA ILE A 134 -12.80 7.68 5.27
C ILE A 134 -13.89 8.31 4.42
N TRP A 135 -13.96 7.89 3.17
CA TRP A 135 -15.05 8.24 2.27
C TRP A 135 -16.34 7.52 2.68
N PRO A 136 -17.50 8.18 2.69
CA PRO A 136 -18.77 7.56 3.07
C PRO A 136 -19.08 6.30 2.25
N VAL A 137 -19.58 5.25 2.92
CA VAL A 137 -19.91 3.97 2.27
C VAL A 137 -20.96 4.17 1.16
N SER A 138 -21.92 5.08 1.35
CA SER A 138 -22.92 5.43 0.33
C SER A 138 -22.31 5.94 -0.97
N ASN A 139 -21.20 6.68 -0.90
CA ASN A 139 -20.51 7.16 -2.09
C ASN A 139 -19.72 6.03 -2.80
N PHE A 140 -19.25 5.01 -2.06
CA PHE A 140 -18.69 3.80 -2.67
C PHE A 140 -19.78 2.97 -3.39
N VAL A 141 -21.01 2.95 -2.84
CA VAL A 141 -22.16 2.31 -3.50
C VAL A 141 -22.50 3.07 -4.78
N ASP A 142 -22.67 4.40 -4.73
CA ASP A 142 -22.91 5.25 -5.89
C ASP A 142 -21.84 5.08 -6.99
N LEU A 143 -20.57 4.98 -6.58
CA LEU A 143 -19.46 4.64 -7.49
C LEU A 143 -19.67 3.27 -8.16
N ALA A 144 -19.94 2.24 -7.37
CA ALA A 144 -20.07 0.86 -7.85
C ALA A 144 -21.28 0.72 -8.79
N ASP A 145 -22.41 1.35 -8.46
CA ASP A 145 -23.59 1.40 -9.32
C ASP A 145 -23.28 2.10 -10.65
N SER A 146 -22.58 3.24 -10.61
CA SER A 146 -22.18 3.99 -11.81
C SER A 146 -21.19 3.21 -12.71
N LEU A 147 -20.45 2.25 -12.15
CA LEU A 147 -19.47 1.42 -12.85
C LEU A 147 -19.97 0.00 -13.14
N SER A 148 -21.24 -0.32 -12.84
CA SER A 148 -21.79 -1.68 -12.95
C SER A 148 -21.72 -2.27 -14.36
N GLY A 149 -21.72 -1.42 -15.43
CA GLY A 149 -21.54 -1.86 -16.79
C GLY A 149 -20.12 -2.30 -17.17
N PHE A 150 -19.13 -2.00 -16.34
CA PHE A 150 -17.69 -2.26 -16.61
C PHE A 150 -17.14 -3.42 -15.79
N PHE A 151 -17.78 -3.77 -14.67
CA PHE A 151 -17.28 -4.77 -13.73
C PHE A 151 -18.35 -5.82 -13.40
N GLU A 152 -17.93 -7.09 -13.38
CA GLU A 152 -18.80 -8.25 -13.09
C GLU A 152 -19.10 -8.41 -11.60
N ALA A 153 -18.19 -7.95 -10.75
CA ALA A 153 -18.31 -8.06 -9.30
C ALA A 153 -17.49 -6.99 -8.59
N VAL A 154 -17.90 -6.67 -7.37
CA VAL A 154 -17.16 -5.85 -6.41
C VAL A 154 -16.47 -6.79 -5.41
N LEU A 155 -15.16 -6.56 -5.19
CA LEU A 155 -14.36 -7.21 -4.16
C LEU A 155 -14.09 -6.21 -3.02
N LEU A 156 -14.58 -6.51 -1.84
CA LEU A 156 -14.30 -5.68 -0.65
C LEU A 156 -13.05 -6.18 0.06
N LEU A 157 -12.10 -5.28 0.28
CA LEU A 157 -10.85 -5.53 0.96
C LEU A 157 -10.66 -4.56 2.13
N GLY A 158 -10.02 -5.03 3.19
CA GLY A 158 -9.78 -4.21 4.37
C GLY A 158 -9.32 -5.02 5.56
N SER A 159 -9.10 -4.33 6.67
CA SER A 159 -8.81 -4.94 7.96
C SER A 159 -10.07 -5.47 8.63
N HIS A 160 -9.92 -6.19 9.73
CA HIS A 160 -11.05 -6.63 10.55
C HIS A 160 -11.93 -5.46 11.05
N GLN A 161 -11.34 -4.29 11.28
CA GLN A 161 -12.07 -3.08 11.67
C GLN A 161 -13.01 -2.56 10.56
N ASP A 162 -12.76 -2.95 9.31
CA ASP A 162 -13.55 -2.50 8.15
C ASP A 162 -14.74 -3.42 7.84
N ALA A 163 -14.86 -4.58 8.50
CA ALA A 163 -15.95 -5.55 8.29
C ALA A 163 -17.34 -4.92 8.48
N LYS A 164 -17.49 -3.97 9.44
CA LYS A 164 -18.75 -3.25 9.62
C LYS A 164 -19.12 -2.40 8.41
N LYS A 165 -18.13 -1.75 7.77
CA LYS A 165 -18.34 -0.94 6.55
C LYS A 165 -18.70 -1.84 5.36
N SER A 166 -18.04 -3.00 5.24
CA SER A 166 -18.38 -4.03 4.24
C SER A 166 -19.84 -4.51 4.38
N SER A 167 -20.28 -4.78 5.62
CA SER A 167 -21.67 -5.18 5.87
C SER A 167 -22.67 -4.08 5.49
N ILE A 168 -22.34 -2.80 5.71
CA ILE A 168 -23.19 -1.67 5.28
C ILE A 168 -23.23 -1.61 3.75
N PHE A 169 -22.07 -1.72 3.09
CA PHE A 169 -22.00 -1.73 1.63
C PHE A 169 -22.85 -2.82 1.03
N MET A 170 -22.74 -4.06 1.51
CA MET A 170 -23.51 -5.22 1.02
C MET A 170 -25.03 -5.09 1.22
N LYS A 171 -25.47 -4.30 2.21
CA LYS A 171 -26.90 -4.00 2.39
C LYS A 171 -27.45 -2.99 1.39
N LEU A 172 -26.59 -2.11 0.90
CA LEU A 172 -26.98 -1.00 0.03
C LEU A 172 -26.76 -1.29 -1.46
N TYR A 173 -25.78 -2.12 -1.78
CA TYR A 173 -25.40 -2.45 -3.15
C TYR A 173 -26.10 -3.74 -3.60
N SER A 174 -26.82 -3.70 -4.72
CA SER A 174 -27.58 -4.85 -5.24
C SER A 174 -26.79 -5.77 -6.16
N GLY A 175 -25.60 -5.34 -6.61
CA GLY A 175 -24.75 -6.13 -7.48
C GLY A 175 -24.00 -7.24 -6.75
N LYS A 176 -23.20 -8.00 -7.50
CA LYS A 176 -22.40 -9.10 -6.96
C LYS A 176 -21.24 -8.59 -6.10
N VAL A 177 -21.15 -9.08 -4.87
CA VAL A 177 -20.10 -8.74 -3.92
C VAL A 177 -19.33 -9.98 -3.47
N ILE A 178 -18.01 -9.86 -3.38
CA ILE A 178 -17.10 -10.81 -2.74
C ILE A 178 -16.49 -10.07 -1.55
N ASP A 179 -16.90 -10.42 -0.34
CA ASP A 179 -16.38 -9.77 0.87
C ASP A 179 -15.19 -10.56 1.43
N CYS A 180 -14.03 -9.91 1.47
CA CYS A 180 -12.78 -10.42 2.04
C CYS A 180 -12.23 -9.49 3.14
N ALA A 181 -13.00 -8.50 3.60
CA ALA A 181 -12.56 -7.58 4.65
C ALA A 181 -12.34 -8.31 5.98
N GLY A 182 -11.12 -8.21 6.51
CA GLY A 182 -10.72 -8.90 7.74
C GLY A 182 -10.50 -10.41 7.62
N GLN A 183 -10.57 -10.98 6.40
CA GLN A 183 -10.50 -12.42 6.17
C GLN A 183 -9.18 -12.85 5.49
N THR A 184 -8.30 -11.90 5.16
CA THR A 184 -7.09 -12.15 4.39
C THR A 184 -5.86 -11.53 5.07
N ASN A 185 -4.71 -12.19 4.92
CA ASN A 185 -3.43 -11.59 5.22
C ASN A 185 -2.96 -10.66 4.08
N LEU A 186 -1.85 -9.95 4.28
CA LEU A 186 -1.37 -8.96 3.29
C LEU A 186 -1.00 -9.60 1.93
N LEU A 187 -0.44 -10.81 1.91
CA LEU A 187 -0.06 -11.46 0.64
C LEU A 187 -1.28 -12.04 -0.10
N GLU A 188 -2.25 -12.56 0.63
CA GLU A 188 -3.54 -12.98 0.08
C GLU A 188 -4.30 -11.77 -0.50
N THR A 189 -4.33 -10.65 0.24
CA THR A 189 -4.88 -9.37 -0.25
C THR A 189 -4.17 -8.90 -1.52
N ALA A 190 -2.84 -8.96 -1.57
CA ALA A 190 -2.06 -8.60 -2.75
C ALA A 190 -2.38 -9.52 -3.94
N ALA A 191 -2.58 -10.82 -3.70
CA ALA A 191 -2.96 -11.77 -4.74
C ALA A 191 -4.36 -11.51 -5.29
N LEU A 192 -5.32 -11.15 -4.44
CA LEU A 192 -6.68 -10.75 -4.83
C LEU A 192 -6.66 -9.46 -5.65
N LEU A 193 -5.93 -8.44 -5.19
CA LEU A 193 -5.71 -7.20 -5.94
C LEU A 193 -5.10 -7.48 -7.31
N GLY A 194 -4.05 -8.29 -7.40
CA GLY A 194 -3.39 -8.63 -8.66
C GLY A 194 -4.27 -9.39 -9.67
N LYS A 195 -5.45 -9.85 -9.26
CA LYS A 195 -6.48 -10.45 -10.12
C LYS A 195 -7.67 -9.50 -10.38
N SER A 196 -7.72 -8.38 -9.70
CA SER A 196 -8.73 -7.35 -9.93
C SER A 196 -8.36 -6.50 -11.16
N LYS A 197 -9.37 -5.96 -11.81
CA LYS A 197 -9.19 -5.10 -12.98
C LYS A 197 -8.83 -3.66 -12.59
N PHE A 198 -9.38 -3.20 -11.48
CA PHE A 198 -9.23 -1.84 -10.99
C PHE A 198 -9.39 -1.79 -9.47
N PHE A 199 -8.71 -0.87 -8.81
CA PHE A 199 -8.86 -0.62 -7.38
C PHE A 199 -9.33 0.81 -7.12
N VAL A 200 -10.32 0.98 -6.22
CA VAL A 200 -10.68 2.29 -5.67
C VAL A 200 -10.69 2.22 -4.15
N GLY A 201 -10.12 3.21 -3.49
CA GLY A 201 -10.13 3.24 -2.04
C GLY A 201 -9.67 4.56 -1.45
N ASN A 202 -9.74 4.63 -0.13
CA ASN A 202 -9.23 5.74 0.64
C ASN A 202 -7.69 5.77 0.64
N ASP A 203 -7.11 6.88 1.09
CA ASP A 203 -5.67 7.00 1.38
C ASP A 203 -5.26 5.99 2.48
N SER A 204 -4.89 4.81 2.05
CA SER A 204 -4.57 3.64 2.89
C SER A 204 -3.52 2.73 2.26
N GLY A 205 -3.06 1.72 3.01
CA GLY A 205 -2.10 0.74 2.53
C GLY A 205 -2.56 -0.05 1.29
N LEU A 206 -3.87 -0.22 1.09
CA LEU A 206 -4.43 -0.97 -0.05
C LEU A 206 -4.13 -0.30 -1.40
N GLY A 207 -4.18 1.04 -1.48
CA GLY A 207 -3.82 1.77 -2.70
C GLY A 207 -2.35 1.55 -3.08
N HIS A 208 -1.44 1.55 -2.08
CA HIS A 208 -0.03 1.23 -2.31
C HIS A 208 0.17 -0.24 -2.73
N MET A 209 -0.61 -1.16 -2.18
CA MET A 209 -0.58 -2.58 -2.58
C MET A 209 -1.08 -2.78 -4.00
N ALA A 210 -2.18 -2.12 -4.39
CA ALA A 210 -2.70 -2.15 -5.76
C ALA A 210 -1.64 -1.69 -6.77
N SER A 211 -0.99 -0.57 -6.48
CA SER A 211 0.15 -0.09 -7.29
C SER A 211 1.31 -1.09 -7.32
N ALA A 212 1.64 -1.73 -6.18
CA ALA A 212 2.77 -2.65 -6.07
C ALA A 212 2.51 -4.02 -6.75
N VAL A 213 1.27 -4.40 -6.98
CA VAL A 213 0.90 -5.56 -7.80
C VAL A 213 0.64 -5.20 -9.26
N GLY A 214 0.69 -3.91 -9.61
CA GLY A 214 0.66 -3.40 -10.98
C GLY A 214 -0.74 -3.27 -11.58
N ILE A 215 -1.78 -3.09 -10.77
CA ILE A 215 -3.13 -2.80 -11.29
C ILE A 215 -3.43 -1.30 -11.23
N PRO A 216 -4.27 -0.81 -12.16
CA PRO A 216 -4.80 0.54 -12.11
C PRO A 216 -5.53 0.83 -10.80
N SER A 217 -5.32 2.04 -10.27
CA SER A 217 -5.91 2.39 -8.98
C SER A 217 -6.33 3.86 -8.91
N PHE A 218 -7.36 4.13 -8.11
CA PHE A 218 -7.83 5.46 -7.82
C PHE A 218 -7.91 5.66 -6.30
N THR A 219 -7.17 6.63 -5.78
CA THR A 219 -7.16 6.93 -4.35
C THR A 219 -7.90 8.22 -4.07
N ILE A 220 -8.86 8.15 -3.14
CA ILE A 220 -9.64 9.30 -2.69
C ILE A 220 -9.00 9.85 -1.42
N PHE A 221 -8.57 11.10 -1.48
CA PHE A 221 -7.95 11.79 -0.38
C PHE A 221 -8.95 12.71 0.33
N GLY A 222 -9.02 12.61 1.64
CA GLY A 222 -9.58 13.62 2.52
C GLY A 222 -8.47 14.52 3.05
N VAL A 223 -8.25 14.50 4.36
CA VAL A 223 -7.11 15.16 4.99
C VAL A 223 -5.84 14.37 4.70
N GLY A 224 -4.92 14.92 3.94
CA GLY A 224 -3.68 14.26 3.55
C GLY A 224 -2.89 15.07 2.54
N GLU A 225 -1.72 14.61 2.19
CA GLU A 225 -0.81 15.24 1.23
C GLU A 225 -0.60 14.29 0.03
N PRO A 226 -1.49 14.28 -0.99
CA PRO A 226 -1.37 13.34 -2.10
C PRO A 226 -0.06 13.47 -2.88
N ASN A 227 0.46 14.68 -3.04
CA ASN A 227 1.77 14.89 -3.69
C ASN A 227 2.89 14.11 -3.00
N ARG A 228 2.78 13.89 -1.70
CA ARG A 228 3.79 13.22 -0.88
C ARG A 228 3.51 11.74 -0.66
N TYR A 229 2.24 11.35 -0.53
CA TYR A 229 1.87 10.03 -0.03
C TYR A 229 0.96 9.22 -0.97
N ARG A 230 0.63 9.71 -2.18
CA ARG A 230 -0.14 8.90 -3.12
C ARG A 230 0.58 7.60 -3.47
N PRO A 231 -0.13 6.55 -3.87
CA PRO A 231 0.50 5.37 -4.46
C PRO A 231 1.42 5.74 -5.61
N LEU A 232 2.57 5.06 -5.69
CA LEU A 232 3.57 5.29 -6.74
C LEU A 232 3.32 4.33 -7.90
N GLY A 233 2.97 4.84 -9.08
CA GLY A 233 2.73 4.03 -10.27
C GLY A 233 2.20 4.90 -11.41
N LYS A 234 2.42 4.47 -12.65
CA LYS A 234 1.94 5.20 -13.84
C LYS A 234 0.40 5.24 -13.89
N GLU A 235 -0.25 4.21 -13.36
CA GLU A 235 -1.69 4.01 -13.38
C GLU A 235 -2.33 4.25 -12.01
N ALA A 236 -1.62 4.98 -11.12
CA ALA A 236 -2.13 5.38 -9.82
C ALA A 236 -2.71 6.79 -9.89
N LEU A 237 -4.02 6.87 -10.05
CA LEU A 237 -4.78 8.11 -10.06
C LEU A 237 -5.21 8.51 -8.65
N TRP A 238 -5.54 9.78 -8.46
CA TRP A 238 -6.07 10.27 -7.20
C TRP A 238 -6.93 11.51 -7.37
N TYR A 239 -7.76 11.77 -6.37
CA TYR A 239 -8.54 12.98 -6.26
C TYR A 239 -8.62 13.44 -4.81
N GLN A 240 -8.59 14.75 -4.61
CA GLN A 240 -8.81 15.41 -3.33
C GLN A 240 -9.70 16.62 -3.57
N ASP A 241 -10.72 16.78 -2.72
CA ASP A 241 -11.50 18.01 -2.72
C ASP A 241 -10.63 19.21 -2.30
N PRO A 242 -10.68 20.35 -2.98
CA PRO A 242 -9.92 21.54 -2.60
C PRO A 242 -10.15 22.01 -1.16
N GLY A 243 -11.32 21.77 -0.60
CA GLY A 243 -11.67 22.06 0.80
C GLY A 243 -11.32 20.94 1.78
N PHE A 244 -10.62 19.87 1.32
CA PHE A 244 -10.26 18.69 2.12
C PHE A 244 -11.47 17.96 2.73
N ASN A 245 -12.65 18.16 2.21
CA ASN A 245 -13.88 17.51 2.69
C ASN A 245 -14.20 16.27 1.85
N ILE A 246 -13.74 15.12 2.30
CA ILE A 246 -13.95 13.85 1.59
C ILE A 246 -15.45 13.49 1.45
N SER A 247 -16.31 13.96 2.37
CA SER A 247 -17.72 13.58 2.39
C SER A 247 -18.54 14.18 1.24
N ILE A 248 -18.11 15.31 0.68
CA ILE A 248 -18.84 15.95 -0.44
C ILE A 248 -18.49 15.35 -1.80
N ILE A 249 -17.43 14.56 -1.89
CA ILE A 249 -17.02 13.89 -3.11
C ILE A 249 -18.06 12.82 -3.45
N LYS A 250 -18.75 12.97 -4.58
CA LYS A 250 -19.79 12.03 -5.03
C LYS A 250 -19.19 10.84 -5.78
N GLY A 251 -19.80 9.65 -5.61
CA GLY A 251 -19.38 8.42 -6.29
C GLY A 251 -19.44 8.53 -7.81
N ALA A 252 -20.53 9.08 -8.34
CA ALA A 252 -20.69 9.33 -9.76
C ALA A 252 -19.61 10.28 -10.34
N HIS A 253 -19.14 11.28 -9.58
CA HIS A 253 -18.04 12.15 -10.02
C HIS A 253 -16.72 11.37 -10.19
N ILE A 254 -16.41 10.49 -9.24
CA ILE A 254 -15.23 9.63 -9.34
C ILE A 254 -15.38 8.59 -10.44
N ALA A 255 -16.58 7.99 -10.59
CA ALA A 255 -16.87 7.07 -11.69
C ALA A 255 -16.63 7.71 -13.06
N ALA A 256 -17.10 8.94 -13.28
CA ALA A 256 -16.86 9.67 -14.53
C ALA A 256 -15.36 9.84 -14.84
N LYS A 257 -14.54 10.12 -13.81
CA LYS A 257 -13.08 10.21 -13.97
C LYS A 257 -12.44 8.86 -14.32
N ILE A 258 -12.94 7.77 -13.74
CA ILE A 258 -12.45 6.42 -14.02
C ILE A 258 -12.84 5.99 -15.43
N ILE A 259 -14.08 6.24 -15.87
CA ILE A 259 -14.58 5.89 -17.22
C ILE A 259 -13.75 6.55 -18.32
N GLN A 260 -13.30 7.79 -18.11
CA GLN A 260 -12.43 8.47 -19.08
C GLN A 260 -11.05 7.83 -19.23
N TRP A 261 -10.69 6.98 -18.28
CA TRP A 261 -9.36 6.42 -18.17
C TRP A 261 -9.30 4.91 -18.51
N ILE A 262 -10.41 4.15 -18.38
CA ILE A 262 -10.53 2.73 -18.75
C ILE A 262 -11.11 2.55 -20.14
#